data_bb8bcc3c931b92f01ed1ee8be37ebea9
#
_entry.id   bb8bcc3c931b92f01ed1ee8be37ebea9
#
_cell.length_a   1.000
_cell.length_b   1.000
_cell.length_c   1.000
_cell.angle_alpha   90.00
_cell.angle_beta   90.00
_cell.angle_gamma   90.00
#
_symmetry.space_group_name_H-M   'P 1'
#
loop_
_entity.id
_entity.type
_entity.pdbx_description
1 polymer ?
#
loop_
_entity_poly.entity_id
_entity_poly.type
_entity_poly.pdbx_seq_one_letter_code
_entity_poly.pdbx_strand_id
1 'polypeptide(L)'
;TEMLPNASDGKLTANAKPYTELGLKGYEVMSGLKKGAYDAVHALTSYSAKASPALEGIDLAGVIQDFGTYRKAVQAYRPIIEREIKDKYNGKVINIYPFPSQQLWCNLGDKSITKVPLSSLAGKKIRTYSRTLGDFIEGLDASAVTIAFAEVVPALQKGVADCGITGTMPAYNAKWWQVVTHNIRVRVGYAATFTAINMDTWRSLNSDTQKLILDQASIVEDDIWKFEVSLDQKGMDCNAQGPCDK
;
A
#
# COMPACT_ATOMS: atom_id res chain seq x y z
N THR A 1 1.87 -8.00 16.36
CA THR A 1 1.10 -8.90 17.27
C THR A 1 1.82 -9.16 18.59
N GLU A 2 3.15 -9.10 18.66
CA GLU A 2 3.91 -9.36 19.88
C GLU A 2 4.15 -8.10 20.74
N MET A 3 4.23 -6.92 20.14
CA MET A 3 4.56 -5.68 20.84
C MET A 3 3.50 -5.29 21.90
N LEU A 4 2.23 -5.34 21.55
CA LEU A 4 1.16 -4.99 22.49
C LEU A 4 1.10 -5.95 23.68
N PRO A 5 1.13 -7.29 23.53
CA PRO A 5 1.22 -8.20 24.66
C PRO A 5 2.43 -7.93 25.55
N ASN A 6 3.61 -7.74 24.96
CA ASN A 6 4.84 -7.48 25.72
C ASN A 6 4.77 -6.16 26.50
N ALA A 7 4.24 -5.10 25.87
CA ALA A 7 4.15 -3.78 26.50
C ALA A 7 3.00 -3.65 27.53
N SER A 8 2.07 -4.63 27.56
CA SER A 8 0.90 -4.63 28.45
C SER A 8 0.88 -5.76 29.45
N ASP A 9 1.99 -6.47 29.68
CA ASP A 9 2.06 -7.68 30.50
C ASP A 9 0.98 -8.70 30.14
N GLY A 10 0.74 -8.89 28.86
CA GLY A 10 -0.24 -9.83 28.31
C GLY A 10 -1.70 -9.38 28.37
N LYS A 11 -1.99 -8.17 28.88
CA LYS A 11 -3.38 -7.66 29.03
C LYS A 11 -4.02 -7.25 27.70
N LEU A 12 -3.20 -6.86 26.70
CA LEU A 12 -3.65 -6.50 25.37
C LEU A 12 -3.14 -7.52 24.36
N THR A 13 -4.06 -8.09 23.61
CA THR A 13 -3.73 -8.98 22.49
C THR A 13 -4.41 -8.49 21.21
N ALA A 14 -3.79 -8.76 20.08
CA ALA A 14 -4.37 -8.48 18.77
C ALA A 14 -4.29 -9.73 17.90
N ASN A 15 -5.43 -10.13 17.33
CA ASN A 15 -5.50 -11.23 16.37
C ASN A 15 -5.56 -10.63 14.96
N ALA A 16 -4.43 -10.62 14.27
CA ALA A 16 -4.33 -10.10 12.90
C ALA A 16 -4.53 -11.24 11.90
N LYS A 17 -5.40 -11.01 10.92
CA LYS A 17 -5.63 -11.92 9.80
C LYS A 17 -5.49 -11.16 8.48
N PRO A 18 -4.85 -11.74 7.47
CA PRO A 18 -4.88 -11.20 6.12
C PRO A 18 -6.33 -11.12 5.61
N TYR A 19 -6.70 -10.02 4.99
CA TYR A 19 -8.05 -9.84 4.46
C TYR A 19 -8.43 -10.91 3.42
N THR A 20 -7.45 -11.49 2.73
CA THR A 20 -7.63 -12.58 1.76
C THR A 20 -8.13 -13.88 2.42
N GLU A 21 -7.74 -14.15 3.67
CA GLU A 21 -8.26 -15.31 4.43
C GLU A 21 -9.73 -15.11 4.82
N LEU A 22 -10.19 -13.86 4.85
CA LEU A 22 -11.58 -13.50 5.10
C LEU A 22 -12.42 -13.43 3.80
N GLY A 23 -11.82 -13.78 2.65
CA GLY A 23 -12.48 -13.68 1.35
C GLY A 23 -12.72 -12.25 0.87
N LEU A 24 -12.03 -11.27 1.43
CA LEU A 24 -12.21 -9.86 1.13
C LEU A 24 -11.20 -9.36 0.10
N LYS A 25 -11.58 -8.30 -0.62
CA LYS A 25 -10.66 -7.46 -1.38
C LYS A 25 -10.19 -6.30 -0.51
N GLY A 26 -8.96 -5.79 -0.76
CA GLY A 26 -8.41 -4.68 0.02
C GLY A 26 -9.30 -3.43 0.09
N TYR A 27 -10.11 -3.18 -0.95
CA TYR A 27 -11.08 -2.08 -0.99
C TYR A 27 -12.26 -2.24 -0.01
N GLU A 28 -12.48 -3.42 0.55
CA GLU A 28 -13.65 -3.75 1.37
C GLU A 28 -13.38 -3.64 2.87
N VAL A 29 -12.10 -3.68 3.28
CA VAL A 29 -11.73 -3.72 4.70
C VAL A 29 -12.25 -2.52 5.49
N MET A 30 -12.26 -1.34 4.88
CA MET A 30 -12.76 -0.11 5.52
C MET A 30 -14.26 -0.11 5.78
N SER A 31 -15.03 -0.84 4.97
CA SER A 31 -16.46 -1.06 5.24
C SER A 31 -16.69 -1.88 6.52
N GLY A 32 -15.83 -2.87 6.75
CA GLY A 32 -15.86 -3.67 7.98
C GLY A 32 -15.50 -2.84 9.22
N LEU A 33 -14.46 -2.00 9.14
CA LEU A 33 -14.12 -1.06 10.21
C LEU A 33 -15.31 -0.14 10.55
N LYS A 34 -15.90 0.49 9.52
CA LYS A 34 -17.04 1.41 9.71
C LYS A 34 -18.21 0.77 10.43
N LYS A 35 -18.48 -0.51 10.13
CA LYS A 35 -19.61 -1.26 10.71
C LYS A 35 -19.30 -1.90 12.05
N GLY A 36 -18.07 -1.77 12.56
CA GLY A 36 -17.61 -2.44 13.77
C GLY A 36 -17.47 -3.96 13.64
N ALA A 37 -17.37 -4.48 12.40
CA ALA A 37 -17.09 -5.90 12.17
C ALA A 37 -15.62 -6.25 12.49
N TYR A 38 -14.75 -5.27 12.47
CA TYR A 38 -13.34 -5.37 12.85
C TYR A 38 -13.00 -4.25 13.82
N ASP A 39 -12.30 -4.59 14.90
CA ASP A 39 -11.81 -3.62 15.89
C ASP A 39 -10.73 -2.72 15.30
N ALA A 40 -9.89 -3.27 14.42
CA ALA A 40 -8.83 -2.52 13.74
C ALA A 40 -8.62 -3.04 12.32
N VAL A 41 -8.13 -2.16 11.45
CA VAL A 41 -7.72 -2.50 10.08
C VAL A 41 -6.40 -1.83 9.74
N HIS A 42 -5.65 -2.49 8.85
CA HIS A 42 -4.52 -1.90 8.14
C HIS A 42 -4.87 -1.80 6.65
N ALA A 43 -4.74 -0.61 6.07
CA ALA A 43 -5.18 -0.34 4.70
C ALA A 43 -4.32 0.72 4.00
N LEU A 44 -4.37 0.71 2.66
CA LEU A 44 -3.86 1.80 1.81
C LEU A 44 -4.85 2.98 1.83
N THR A 45 -4.32 4.21 1.90
CA THR A 45 -5.16 5.42 1.82
C THR A 45 -5.97 5.45 0.53
N SER A 46 -5.34 5.16 -0.60
CA SER A 46 -5.95 5.15 -1.94
C SER A 46 -7.06 4.11 -2.12
N TYR A 47 -7.06 2.99 -1.37
CA TYR A 47 -8.16 2.02 -1.40
C TYR A 47 -9.46 2.57 -0.82
N SER A 48 -9.37 3.62 -0.02
CA SER A 48 -10.52 4.29 0.61
C SER A 48 -11.02 5.51 -0.19
N ALA A 49 -10.35 5.85 -1.29
CA ALA A 49 -10.57 7.08 -2.05
C ALA A 49 -11.93 7.14 -2.74
N LYS A 50 -12.57 6.01 -3.04
CA LYS A 50 -13.93 6.01 -3.63
C LYS A 50 -14.94 6.78 -2.77
N ALA A 51 -14.85 6.66 -1.45
CA ALA A 51 -15.72 7.39 -0.52
C ALA A 51 -15.09 8.70 -0.02
N SER A 52 -13.77 8.83 -0.14
CA SER A 52 -13.00 10.00 0.28
C SER A 52 -11.85 10.28 -0.68
N PRO A 53 -12.09 11.01 -1.79
CA PRO A 53 -11.05 11.32 -2.80
C PRO A 53 -9.82 12.04 -2.21
N ALA A 54 -9.97 12.77 -1.10
CA ALA A 54 -8.86 13.40 -0.42
C ALA A 54 -7.77 12.39 0.02
N LEU A 55 -8.12 11.12 0.23
CA LEU A 55 -7.14 10.10 0.63
C LEU A 55 -6.16 9.71 -0.49
N GLU A 56 -6.41 10.08 -1.74
CA GLU A 56 -5.44 9.93 -2.84
C GLU A 56 -4.44 11.10 -2.93
N GLY A 57 -4.69 12.22 -2.26
CA GLY A 57 -3.86 13.42 -2.38
C GLY A 57 -2.39 13.23 -1.96
N ILE A 58 -2.09 12.20 -1.17
CA ILE A 58 -0.73 11.85 -0.76
C ILE A 58 -0.06 10.84 -1.69
N ASP A 59 -0.80 10.26 -2.64
CA ASP A 59 -0.38 9.17 -3.52
C ASP A 59 -0.51 9.58 -5.00
N LEU A 60 -0.16 10.84 -5.31
CA LEU A 60 -0.21 11.37 -6.67
C LEU A 60 1.00 10.91 -7.48
N ALA A 61 0.75 10.22 -8.60
CA ALA A 61 1.78 9.66 -9.45
C ALA A 61 2.75 10.73 -9.98
N GLY A 62 4.05 10.47 -9.84
CA GLY A 62 5.12 11.34 -10.34
C GLY A 62 5.39 12.62 -9.55
N VAL A 63 4.56 12.96 -8.56
CA VAL A 63 4.68 14.23 -7.81
C VAL A 63 5.80 14.18 -6.79
N ILE A 64 5.88 13.14 -5.98
CA ILE A 64 6.91 13.00 -4.95
C ILE A 64 7.77 11.77 -5.28
N GLN A 65 9.06 12.01 -5.54
CA GLN A 65 9.96 10.98 -6.05
C GLN A 65 11.11 10.64 -5.08
N ASP A 66 11.21 11.33 -3.95
CA ASP A 66 12.18 11.03 -2.91
C ASP A 66 11.48 10.78 -1.57
N PHE A 67 12.07 9.87 -0.80
CA PHE A 67 11.50 9.36 0.42
C PHE A 67 11.44 10.41 1.55
N GLY A 68 12.45 11.30 1.61
CA GLY A 68 12.50 12.36 2.61
C GLY A 68 11.41 13.39 2.44
N THR A 69 11.16 13.81 1.20
CA THR A 69 10.05 14.70 0.84
C THR A 69 8.71 14.02 1.09
N TYR A 70 8.60 12.71 0.77
CA TYR A 70 7.38 11.96 1.02
C TYR A 70 7.04 11.90 2.51
N ARG A 71 8.02 11.65 3.38
CA ARG A 71 7.82 11.65 4.84
C ARG A 71 7.27 12.98 5.34
N LYS A 72 7.84 14.10 4.89
CA LYS A 72 7.36 15.44 5.24
C LYS A 72 5.94 15.70 4.74
N ALA A 73 5.65 15.28 3.52
CA ALA A 73 4.31 15.41 2.93
C ALA A 73 3.27 14.60 3.72
N VAL A 74 3.57 13.34 4.08
CA VAL A 74 2.69 12.51 4.90
C VAL A 74 2.45 13.15 6.27
N GLN A 75 3.48 13.69 6.92
CA GLN A 75 3.33 14.39 8.19
C GLN A 75 2.41 15.62 8.08
N ALA A 76 2.60 16.43 7.03
CA ALA A 76 1.75 17.59 6.78
C ALA A 76 0.30 17.20 6.41
N TYR A 77 0.13 16.07 5.73
CA TYR A 77 -1.18 15.59 5.27
C TYR A 77 -1.93 14.75 6.31
N ARG A 78 -1.25 14.30 7.38
CA ARG A 78 -1.82 13.47 8.46
C ARG A 78 -3.17 13.98 8.99
N PRO A 79 -3.36 15.28 9.32
CA PRO A 79 -4.64 15.76 9.83
C PRO A 79 -5.81 15.55 8.85
N ILE A 80 -5.53 15.57 7.53
CA ILE A 80 -6.53 15.32 6.50
C ILE A 80 -6.89 13.84 6.50
N ILE A 81 -5.90 12.94 6.51
CA ILE A 81 -6.12 11.48 6.57
C ILE A 81 -6.93 11.12 7.82
N GLU A 82 -6.52 11.62 8.98
CA GLU A 82 -7.19 11.34 10.26
C GLU A 82 -8.65 11.80 10.26
N ARG A 83 -8.92 12.99 9.75
CA ARG A 83 -10.27 13.53 9.61
C ARG A 83 -11.12 12.66 8.67
N GLU A 84 -10.63 12.36 7.47
CA GLU A 84 -11.37 11.58 6.49
C GLU A 84 -11.68 10.16 6.98
N ILE A 85 -10.72 9.50 7.65
CA ILE A 85 -10.91 8.17 8.21
C ILE A 85 -11.91 8.22 9.38
N LYS A 86 -11.83 9.22 10.23
CA LYS A 86 -12.79 9.42 11.32
C LYS A 86 -14.21 9.64 10.79
N ASP A 87 -14.38 10.60 9.88
CA ASP A 87 -15.70 11.08 9.46
C ASP A 87 -16.39 10.09 8.50
N LYS A 88 -15.64 9.42 7.64
CA LYS A 88 -16.19 8.52 6.62
C LYS A 88 -16.26 7.06 7.08
N TYR A 89 -15.33 6.65 7.94
CA TYR A 89 -15.14 5.24 8.28
C TYR A 89 -15.21 4.94 9.78
N ASN A 90 -15.55 5.92 10.64
CA ASN A 90 -15.60 5.74 12.09
C ASN A 90 -14.29 5.16 12.65
N GLY A 91 -13.14 5.64 12.15
CA GLY A 91 -11.82 5.11 12.49
C GLY A 91 -10.95 6.12 13.23
N LYS A 92 -10.19 5.67 14.24
CA LYS A 92 -9.09 6.38 14.87
C LYS A 92 -7.79 5.92 14.23
N VAL A 93 -7.14 6.75 13.43
CA VAL A 93 -5.80 6.45 12.90
C VAL A 93 -4.79 6.45 14.04
N ILE A 94 -3.95 5.42 14.12
CA ILE A 94 -2.92 5.27 15.15
C ILE A 94 -1.50 5.36 14.57
N ASN A 95 -1.29 5.00 13.31
CA ASN A 95 -0.03 5.22 12.59
C ASN A 95 -0.27 5.40 11.09
N ILE A 96 0.71 6.03 10.41
CA ILE A 96 0.75 6.18 8.95
C ILE A 96 2.20 5.97 8.51
N TYR A 97 2.41 5.05 7.58
CA TYR A 97 3.75 4.77 7.06
C TYR A 97 3.73 4.44 5.56
N PRO A 98 4.88 4.53 4.87
CA PRO A 98 4.93 4.33 3.44
C PRO A 98 4.88 2.86 3.06
N PHE A 99 4.48 2.61 1.83
CA PHE A 99 4.85 1.43 1.06
C PHE A 99 6.13 1.74 0.25
N PRO A 100 6.93 0.73 -0.11
CA PRO A 100 8.10 0.91 -0.98
C PRO A 100 7.79 1.66 -2.26
N SER A 101 8.83 2.21 -2.91
CA SER A 101 8.65 2.97 -4.14
C SER A 101 7.88 2.18 -5.20
N GLN A 102 6.86 2.82 -5.73
CA GLN A 102 5.99 2.21 -6.73
C GLN A 102 6.70 2.18 -8.08
N GLN A 103 6.80 0.99 -8.65
CA GLN A 103 7.46 0.71 -9.93
C GLN A 103 6.48 0.11 -10.92
N LEU A 104 6.81 0.20 -12.20
CA LEU A 104 6.05 -0.43 -13.27
C LEU A 104 6.68 -1.80 -13.61
N TRP A 105 5.88 -2.84 -13.53
CA TRP A 105 6.25 -4.23 -13.77
C TRP A 105 5.51 -4.76 -14.99
N CYS A 106 6.23 -5.16 -16.03
CA CYS A 106 5.62 -5.52 -17.32
C CYS A 106 6.04 -6.90 -17.81
N ASN A 107 5.12 -7.59 -18.47
CA ASN A 107 5.43 -8.71 -19.32
C ASN A 107 5.56 -8.21 -20.78
N LEU A 108 6.78 -8.03 -21.25
CA LEU A 108 7.08 -7.61 -22.63
C LEU A 108 7.46 -8.78 -23.53
N GLY A 109 7.43 -10.00 -23.00
CA GLY A 109 7.78 -11.22 -23.74
C GLY A 109 9.29 -11.43 -23.91
N ASP A 110 9.98 -10.52 -24.56
CA ASP A 110 11.41 -10.64 -24.85
C ASP A 110 12.26 -10.03 -23.73
N LYS A 111 12.97 -10.87 -22.98
CA LYS A 111 13.85 -10.47 -21.88
C LYS A 111 15.14 -9.77 -22.33
N SER A 112 15.47 -9.79 -23.62
CA SER A 112 16.66 -9.12 -24.15
C SER A 112 16.49 -7.60 -24.29
N ILE A 113 15.25 -7.09 -24.18
CA ILE A 113 14.96 -5.66 -24.22
C ILE A 113 15.56 -5.00 -22.98
N THR A 114 16.58 -4.16 -23.16
CA THR A 114 17.26 -3.47 -22.03
C THR A 114 16.84 -2.01 -21.88
N LYS A 115 16.17 -1.44 -22.89
CA LYS A 115 15.68 -0.06 -22.87
C LYS A 115 14.20 -0.06 -23.26
N VAL A 116 13.37 0.38 -22.33
CA VAL A 116 11.92 0.47 -22.52
C VAL A 116 11.53 1.95 -22.44
N PRO A 117 11.37 2.65 -23.57
CA PRO A 117 10.88 4.02 -23.54
C PRO A 117 9.42 4.05 -23.10
N LEU A 118 9.00 5.09 -22.40
CA LEU A 118 7.61 5.22 -21.91
C LEU A 118 6.60 5.19 -23.06
N SER A 119 6.97 5.69 -24.24
CA SER A 119 6.12 5.63 -25.45
C SER A 119 5.76 4.20 -25.88
N SER A 120 6.56 3.19 -25.50
CA SER A 120 6.26 1.78 -25.79
C SER A 120 5.12 1.20 -24.92
N LEU A 121 4.65 1.96 -23.94
CA LEU A 121 3.51 1.61 -23.11
C LEU A 121 2.17 1.95 -23.77
N ALA A 122 2.19 2.75 -24.85
CA ALA A 122 0.99 3.09 -25.61
C ALA A 122 0.21 1.83 -26.02
N GLY A 123 -1.09 1.82 -25.78
CA GLY A 123 -1.98 0.71 -26.08
C GLY A 123 -1.89 -0.49 -25.11
N LYS A 124 -0.94 -0.52 -24.17
CA LYS A 124 -0.86 -1.59 -23.17
C LYS A 124 -1.89 -1.43 -22.07
N LYS A 125 -2.35 -2.55 -21.54
CA LYS A 125 -3.24 -2.61 -20.38
C LYS A 125 -2.41 -2.63 -19.12
N ILE A 126 -2.50 -1.59 -18.32
CA ILE A 126 -1.68 -1.45 -17.10
C ILE A 126 -2.57 -1.48 -15.87
N ARG A 127 -2.31 -2.43 -14.98
CA ARG A 127 -3.01 -2.52 -13.70
C ARG A 127 -2.65 -1.36 -12.81
N THR A 128 -3.66 -0.66 -12.34
CA THR A 128 -3.58 0.39 -11.32
C THR A 128 -4.39 -0.02 -10.07
N TYR A 129 -4.25 0.72 -8.99
CA TYR A 129 -5.01 0.49 -7.75
C TYR A 129 -5.74 1.74 -7.26
N SER A 130 -5.57 2.86 -7.94
CA SER A 130 -6.23 4.12 -7.64
C SER A 130 -6.63 4.85 -8.92
N ARG A 131 -7.49 5.86 -8.78
CA ARG A 131 -7.93 6.68 -9.91
C ARG A 131 -6.78 7.54 -10.44
N THR A 132 -6.05 8.19 -9.55
CA THR A 132 -4.94 9.09 -9.94
C THR A 132 -3.81 8.35 -10.67
N LEU A 133 -3.56 7.08 -10.30
CA LEU A 133 -2.69 6.21 -11.10
C LEU A 133 -3.30 5.89 -12.46
N GLY A 134 -4.62 5.72 -12.54
CA GLY A 134 -5.32 5.55 -13.82
C GLY A 134 -5.09 6.75 -14.74
N ASP A 135 -5.35 7.95 -14.24
CA ASP A 135 -5.17 9.20 -14.98
C ASP A 135 -3.69 9.35 -15.47
N PHE A 136 -2.71 8.96 -14.64
CA PHE A 136 -1.30 8.94 -15.01
C PHE A 136 -1.01 7.96 -16.16
N ILE A 137 -1.58 6.75 -16.11
CA ILE A 137 -1.39 5.72 -17.14
C ILE A 137 -2.07 6.12 -18.45
N GLU A 138 -3.25 6.70 -18.39
CA GLU A 138 -3.95 7.23 -19.57
C GLU A 138 -3.19 8.37 -20.21
N GLY A 139 -2.50 9.21 -19.42
CA GLY A 139 -1.59 10.24 -19.92
C GLY A 139 -0.35 9.70 -20.67
N LEU A 140 -0.09 8.39 -20.61
CA LEU A 140 0.94 7.70 -21.39
C LEU A 140 0.36 6.96 -22.63
N ASP A 141 -0.85 7.28 -23.04
CA ASP A 141 -1.60 6.61 -24.10
C ASP A 141 -1.79 5.09 -23.85
N ALA A 142 -1.74 4.66 -22.59
CA ALA A 142 -2.01 3.29 -22.16
C ALA A 142 -3.41 3.18 -21.55
N SER A 143 -3.91 1.97 -21.37
CA SER A 143 -5.22 1.70 -20.77
C SER A 143 -5.08 1.30 -19.32
N ALA A 144 -5.69 2.05 -18.40
CA ALA A 144 -5.70 1.72 -16.98
C ALA A 144 -6.77 0.66 -16.66
N VAL A 145 -6.39 -0.37 -15.89
CA VAL A 145 -7.30 -1.42 -15.42
C VAL A 145 -7.18 -1.52 -13.90
N THR A 146 -8.25 -1.21 -13.19
CA THR A 146 -8.26 -1.31 -11.71
C THR A 146 -8.49 -2.76 -11.27
N ILE A 147 -7.48 -3.37 -10.66
CA ILE A 147 -7.50 -4.76 -10.20
C ILE A 147 -6.99 -4.81 -8.75
N ALA A 148 -7.69 -5.55 -7.87
CA ALA A 148 -7.26 -5.77 -6.50
C ALA A 148 -5.92 -6.53 -6.45
N PHE A 149 -5.06 -6.24 -5.46
CA PHE A 149 -3.68 -6.74 -5.43
C PHE A 149 -3.57 -8.27 -5.55
N ALA A 150 -4.42 -9.01 -4.84
CA ALA A 150 -4.43 -10.48 -4.87
C ALA A 150 -4.81 -11.08 -6.24
N GLU A 151 -5.47 -10.30 -7.10
CA GLU A 151 -5.93 -10.72 -8.43
C GLU A 151 -4.92 -10.40 -9.55
N VAL A 152 -3.82 -9.68 -9.23
CA VAL A 152 -2.90 -9.16 -10.26
C VAL A 152 -2.10 -10.26 -10.92
N VAL A 153 -1.55 -11.22 -10.17
CA VAL A 153 -0.77 -12.33 -10.75
C VAL A 153 -1.60 -13.14 -11.74
N PRO A 154 -2.82 -13.59 -11.41
CA PRO A 154 -3.69 -14.22 -12.39
C PRO A 154 -4.04 -13.33 -13.60
N ALA A 155 -4.22 -12.03 -13.39
CA ALA A 155 -4.51 -11.09 -14.47
C ALA A 155 -3.35 -10.96 -15.47
N LEU A 156 -2.11 -10.85 -14.96
CA LEU A 156 -0.89 -10.83 -15.78
C LEU A 156 -0.68 -12.16 -16.53
N GLN A 157 -0.91 -13.29 -15.87
CA GLN A 157 -0.80 -14.61 -16.48
C GLN A 157 -1.77 -14.82 -17.64
N LYS A 158 -2.99 -14.30 -17.51
CA LYS A 158 -4.06 -14.44 -18.50
C LYS A 158 -4.07 -13.34 -19.57
N GLY A 159 -3.15 -12.37 -19.52
CA GLY A 159 -3.11 -11.23 -20.44
C GLY A 159 -4.28 -10.25 -20.27
N VAL A 160 -4.96 -10.26 -19.11
CA VAL A 160 -5.95 -9.24 -18.76
C VAL A 160 -5.26 -7.90 -18.52
N ALA A 161 -4.03 -7.94 -18.01
CA ALA A 161 -3.12 -6.81 -17.94
C ALA A 161 -1.74 -7.22 -18.48
N ASP A 162 -1.06 -6.29 -19.15
CA ASP A 162 0.31 -6.45 -19.66
C ASP A 162 1.34 -6.05 -18.60
N CYS A 163 0.97 -5.07 -17.79
CA CYS A 163 1.79 -4.48 -16.74
C CYS A 163 0.98 -4.27 -15.45
N GLY A 164 1.69 -4.00 -14.36
CA GLY A 164 1.08 -3.55 -13.11
C GLY A 164 1.99 -2.61 -12.32
N ILE A 165 1.39 -1.80 -11.46
CA ILE A 165 2.11 -0.89 -10.56
C ILE A 165 2.04 -1.46 -9.15
N THR A 166 3.20 -1.62 -8.51
CA THR A 166 3.34 -1.97 -7.10
C THR A 166 4.75 -1.68 -6.61
N GLY A 167 4.95 -1.70 -5.29
CA GLY A 167 6.26 -1.55 -4.66
C GLY A 167 7.18 -2.75 -4.93
N THR A 168 8.47 -2.54 -4.71
CA THR A 168 9.53 -3.52 -5.03
C THR A 168 9.41 -4.80 -4.21
N MET A 169 9.37 -4.70 -2.89
CA MET A 169 9.22 -5.87 -2.01
C MET A 169 7.83 -6.52 -2.12
N PRO A 170 6.71 -5.78 -2.20
CA PRO A 170 5.40 -6.36 -2.49
C PRO A 170 5.36 -7.18 -3.78
N ALA A 171 6.01 -6.72 -4.86
CA ALA A 171 6.13 -7.49 -6.11
C ALA A 171 6.84 -8.82 -5.88
N TYR A 172 7.95 -8.81 -5.12
CA TYR A 172 8.69 -10.03 -4.79
C TYR A 172 7.86 -11.00 -3.96
N ASN A 173 7.27 -10.53 -2.86
CA ASN A 173 6.49 -11.37 -1.94
C ASN A 173 5.26 -12.00 -2.63
N ALA A 174 4.61 -11.27 -3.54
CA ALA A 174 3.50 -11.77 -4.34
C ALA A 174 3.94 -12.55 -5.59
N LYS A 175 5.25 -12.79 -5.77
CA LYS A 175 5.82 -13.57 -6.87
C LYS A 175 5.54 -13.01 -8.27
N TRP A 176 5.45 -11.70 -8.41
CA TRP A 176 5.25 -11.07 -9.72
C TRP A 176 6.39 -11.41 -10.70
N TRP A 177 7.60 -11.63 -10.19
CA TRP A 177 8.76 -12.06 -10.97
C TRP A 177 8.54 -13.35 -11.77
N GLN A 178 7.53 -14.14 -11.45
CA GLN A 178 7.16 -15.36 -12.23
C GLN A 178 6.37 -15.01 -13.49
N VAL A 179 5.72 -13.85 -13.54
CA VAL A 179 4.76 -13.49 -14.59
C VAL A 179 5.11 -12.22 -15.35
N VAL A 180 6.13 -11.47 -14.90
CA VAL A 180 6.66 -10.28 -15.58
C VAL A 180 8.08 -10.54 -16.06
N THR A 181 8.51 -9.81 -17.09
CA THR A 181 9.86 -9.90 -17.67
C THR A 181 10.72 -8.68 -17.34
N HIS A 182 10.09 -7.53 -17.05
CA HIS A 182 10.76 -6.25 -16.87
C HIS A 182 10.23 -5.49 -15.66
N ASN A 183 11.15 -4.88 -14.93
CA ASN A 183 10.86 -3.75 -14.05
C ASN A 183 11.29 -2.46 -14.77
N ILE A 184 10.33 -1.61 -15.06
CA ILE A 184 10.57 -0.30 -15.65
C ILE A 184 10.67 0.70 -14.52
N ARG A 185 11.87 1.23 -14.30
CA ARG A 185 12.19 2.14 -13.18
C ARG A 185 11.62 3.55 -13.41
N VAL A 186 10.32 3.62 -13.60
CA VAL A 186 9.61 4.89 -13.51
C VAL A 186 9.30 5.10 -12.04
N ARG A 187 9.83 6.16 -11.47
CA ARG A 187 9.47 6.55 -10.09
C ARG A 187 8.05 7.09 -10.10
N VAL A 188 7.09 6.18 -9.94
CA VAL A 188 5.68 6.56 -9.86
C VAL A 188 5.39 7.34 -8.57
N GLY A 189 6.20 7.11 -7.53
CA GLY A 189 6.05 7.71 -6.22
C GLY A 189 5.96 6.64 -5.13
N TYR A 190 5.23 6.95 -4.08
CA TYR A 190 5.02 6.08 -2.92
C TYR A 190 3.52 5.95 -2.67
N ALA A 191 3.13 4.95 -1.89
CA ALA A 191 1.77 4.84 -1.37
C ALA A 191 1.80 4.93 0.16
N ALA A 192 0.78 5.52 0.77
CA ALA A 192 0.65 5.56 2.22
C ALA A 192 -0.28 4.46 2.70
N THR A 193 0.14 3.80 3.78
CA THR A 193 -0.69 2.89 4.56
C THR A 193 -0.98 3.48 5.92
N PHE A 194 -2.06 3.06 6.53
CA PHE A 194 -2.40 3.44 7.89
C PHE A 194 -3.01 2.27 8.64
N THR A 195 -2.89 2.30 9.96
CA THR A 195 -3.69 1.46 10.85
C THR A 195 -4.72 2.32 11.55
N ALA A 196 -5.97 1.88 11.54
CA ALA A 196 -7.04 2.55 12.25
C ALA A 196 -7.81 1.57 13.12
N ILE A 197 -8.21 2.05 14.31
CA ILE A 197 -9.09 1.35 15.26
C ILE A 197 -10.49 1.93 15.09
N ASN A 198 -11.53 1.07 15.12
CA ASN A 198 -12.91 1.52 15.16
C ASN A 198 -13.13 2.47 16.35
N MET A 199 -13.82 3.59 16.11
CA MET A 199 -13.99 4.64 17.14
C MET A 199 -14.78 4.19 18.37
N ASP A 200 -15.68 3.23 18.21
CA ASP A 200 -16.47 2.73 19.35
C ASP A 200 -15.60 1.79 20.19
N THR A 201 -14.81 0.91 19.55
CA THR A 201 -13.77 0.14 20.23
C THR A 201 -12.76 1.08 20.91
N TRP A 202 -12.28 2.12 20.21
CA TRP A 202 -11.33 3.08 20.78
C TRP A 202 -11.87 3.77 22.04
N ARG A 203 -13.12 4.21 22.02
CA ARG A 203 -13.77 4.88 23.16
C ARG A 203 -14.04 3.94 24.34
N SER A 204 -14.15 2.63 24.10
CA SER A 204 -14.32 1.64 25.17
C SER A 204 -13.04 1.39 25.97
N LEU A 205 -11.87 1.77 25.41
CA LEU A 205 -10.58 1.63 26.08
C LEU A 205 -10.37 2.78 27.09
N ASN A 206 -9.78 2.47 28.24
CA ASN A 206 -9.37 3.49 29.18
C ASN A 206 -8.18 4.31 28.67
N SER A 207 -7.90 5.47 29.26
CA SER A 207 -6.86 6.41 28.86
C SER A 207 -5.46 5.81 28.82
N ASP A 208 -5.12 4.96 29.79
CA ASP A 208 -3.80 4.35 29.88
C ASP A 208 -3.58 3.34 28.75
N THR A 209 -4.61 2.55 28.42
CA THR A 209 -4.61 1.63 27.28
C THR A 209 -4.51 2.39 25.96
N GLN A 210 -5.28 3.47 25.79
CA GLN A 210 -5.20 4.31 24.60
C GLN A 210 -3.79 4.90 24.43
N LYS A 211 -3.21 5.42 25.52
CA LYS A 211 -1.84 5.95 25.51
C LYS A 211 -0.83 4.87 25.14
N LEU A 212 -0.90 3.70 25.75
CA LEU A 212 0.00 2.58 25.44
C LEU A 212 -0.06 2.21 23.95
N ILE A 213 -1.26 2.10 23.37
CA ILE A 213 -1.42 1.79 21.94
C ILE A 213 -0.78 2.85 21.07
N LEU A 214 -0.98 4.13 21.38
CA LEU A 214 -0.39 5.23 20.59
C LEU A 214 1.14 5.26 20.71
N ASP A 215 1.68 5.04 21.90
CA ASP A 215 3.13 4.99 22.13
C ASP A 215 3.77 3.84 21.32
N GLN A 216 3.17 2.64 21.34
CA GLN A 216 3.65 1.49 20.58
C GLN A 216 3.48 1.71 19.06
N ALA A 217 2.37 2.30 18.64
CA ALA A 217 2.11 2.60 17.23
C ALA A 217 3.11 3.63 16.67
N SER A 218 3.52 4.61 17.49
CA SER A 218 4.55 5.60 17.11
C SER A 218 5.92 4.95 16.92
N ILE A 219 6.30 4.01 17.79
CA ILE A 219 7.57 3.25 17.65
C ILE A 219 7.55 2.47 16.33
N VAL A 220 6.47 1.73 16.06
CA VAL A 220 6.32 0.97 14.80
C VAL A 220 6.38 1.89 13.58
N GLU A 221 5.69 3.02 13.63
CA GLU A 221 5.70 4.00 12.55
C GLU A 221 7.13 4.49 12.25
N ASP A 222 7.85 4.92 13.27
CA ASP A 222 9.22 5.42 13.12
C ASP A 222 10.19 4.34 12.62
N ASP A 223 10.05 3.11 13.08
CA ASP A 223 10.91 2.01 12.65
C ASP A 223 10.63 1.62 11.19
N ILE A 224 9.37 1.60 10.77
CA ILE A 224 9.03 1.35 9.37
C ILE A 224 9.56 2.48 8.48
N TRP A 225 9.42 3.75 8.88
CA TRP A 225 9.98 4.86 8.13
C TRP A 225 11.51 4.80 7.96
N LYS A 226 12.23 4.24 8.91
CA LYS A 226 13.69 4.01 8.80
C LYS A 226 14.02 2.81 7.91
N PHE A 227 13.19 1.76 7.98
CA PHE A 227 13.47 0.47 7.35
C PHE A 227 13.09 0.43 5.87
N GLU A 228 12.04 1.14 5.46
CA GLU A 228 11.48 1.10 4.09
C GLU A 228 12.49 1.48 3.00
N VAL A 229 13.39 2.41 3.28
CA VAL A 229 14.45 2.79 2.32
C VAL A 229 15.33 1.59 1.95
N SER A 230 15.68 0.76 2.96
CA SER A 230 16.49 -0.45 2.74
C SER A 230 15.70 -1.54 2.05
N LEU A 231 14.40 -1.65 2.32
CA LEU A 231 13.52 -2.62 1.68
C LEU A 231 13.32 -2.34 0.20
N ASP A 232 13.34 -1.09 -0.22
CA ASP A 232 13.17 -0.73 -1.62
C ASP A 232 14.30 -1.33 -2.48
N GLN A 233 15.55 -1.11 -2.07
CA GLN A 233 16.71 -1.68 -2.75
C GLN A 233 16.73 -3.22 -2.64
N LYS A 234 16.48 -3.78 -1.45
CA LYS A 234 16.39 -5.22 -1.26
C LYS A 234 15.32 -5.85 -2.17
N GLY A 235 14.14 -5.22 -2.27
CA GLY A 235 13.08 -5.69 -3.15
C GLY A 235 13.49 -5.68 -4.62
N MET A 236 14.23 -4.66 -5.07
CA MET A 236 14.78 -4.62 -6.43
C MET A 236 15.74 -5.78 -6.69
N ASP A 237 16.69 -6.00 -5.79
CA ASP A 237 17.70 -7.05 -5.91
C ASP A 237 17.06 -8.44 -5.91
N CYS A 238 16.10 -8.69 -5.03
CA CYS A 238 15.39 -9.95 -4.96
C CYS A 238 14.61 -10.27 -6.25
N ASN A 239 13.95 -9.27 -6.85
CA ASN A 239 13.24 -9.48 -8.12
C ASN A 239 14.20 -9.69 -9.30
N ALA A 240 15.41 -9.10 -9.27
CA ALA A 240 16.38 -9.21 -10.36
C ALA A 240 17.21 -10.51 -10.30
N GLN A 241 17.53 -10.98 -9.10
CA GLN A 241 18.44 -12.11 -8.88
C GLN A 241 17.74 -13.43 -8.59
N GLY A 242 16.41 -13.39 -8.43
CA GLY A 242 15.61 -14.55 -8.06
C GLY A 242 15.37 -14.65 -6.55
N PRO A 243 15.04 -15.85 -6.02
CA PRO A 243 14.63 -15.98 -4.63
C PRO A 243 15.71 -15.44 -3.68
N CYS A 244 15.28 -14.54 -2.79
CA CYS A 244 16.04 -14.07 -1.66
C CYS A 244 15.55 -14.77 -0.39
N ASP A 245 16.47 -15.05 0.52
CA ASP A 245 16.12 -15.49 1.87
C ASP A 245 15.38 -14.35 2.59
N LYS A 246 14.30 -14.72 3.28
CA LYS A 246 13.43 -13.79 4.00
C LYS A 246 14.08 -13.29 5.28
#